data_98bb3971411139532179cc8c1f5107fb
#
_entry.id   98bb3971411139532179cc8c1f5107fb
#
_cell.length_a   1.000
_cell.length_b   1.000
_cell.length_c   1.000
_cell.angle_alpha   90.00
_cell.angle_beta   90.00
_cell.angle_gamma   90.00
#
_symmetry.space_group_name_H-M   'P 1'
#
loop_
_entity.id
_entity.type
_entity.pdbx_description
1 polymer ?
#
loop_
_entity_poly.entity_id
_entity_poly.type
_entity_poly.pdbx_seq_one_letter_code
_entity_poly.pdbx_strand_id
1 'polypeptide(L)'
;MTKLRLPLSMWVGAGYRRLVSGLERRAIIGPESREGKRFGQFGQGSAIGWPMGAGFGEEWIWIGKETMVGAHVTLSAGMGPGQEMLSNPVVRIGDRCLIGRGSSIIGHWSIDIGDDVFTGMNVY
;
A
#
# COMPACT_ATOMS: atom_id res chain seq x y z
N MET A 1 31.62 -22.35 29.73
CA MET A 1 30.67 -21.83 28.72
C MET A 1 30.85 -20.34 28.62
N THR A 2 31.37 -19.89 27.51
CA THR A 2 31.49 -18.47 27.20
C THR A 2 30.11 -17.97 26.73
N LYS A 3 29.47 -17.11 27.51
CA LYS A 3 28.31 -16.38 27.05
C LYS A 3 28.75 -15.44 25.95
N LEU A 4 28.24 -15.64 24.74
CA LEU A 4 28.38 -14.68 23.65
C LEU A 4 27.76 -13.35 24.07
N ARG A 5 28.61 -12.37 24.35
CA ARG A 5 28.14 -10.99 24.54
C ARG A 5 28.02 -10.35 23.16
N LEU A 6 26.79 -10.10 22.75
CA LEU A 6 26.51 -9.33 21.52
C LEU A 6 26.98 -7.89 21.72
N PRO A 7 27.62 -7.26 20.72
CA PRO A 7 28.03 -5.87 20.83
C PRO A 7 26.82 -4.96 21.02
N LEU A 8 27.04 -3.84 21.74
CA LEU A 8 25.99 -2.86 22.05
C LEU A 8 25.27 -2.37 20.78
N SER A 9 26.00 -2.22 19.66
CA SER A 9 25.42 -1.84 18.36
C SER A 9 24.33 -2.79 17.89
N MET A 10 24.43 -4.08 18.19
CA MET A 10 23.40 -5.07 17.83
C MET A 10 22.15 -4.90 18.69
N TRP A 11 22.29 -4.53 19.96
CA TRP A 11 21.15 -4.25 20.82
C TRP A 11 20.43 -2.97 20.42
N VAL A 12 21.17 -1.92 20.08
CA VAL A 12 20.62 -0.65 19.57
C VAL A 12 19.90 -0.90 18.25
N GLY A 13 20.49 -1.66 17.34
CA GLY A 13 19.87 -2.00 16.06
C GLY A 13 18.59 -2.83 16.23
N ALA A 14 18.56 -3.78 17.16
CA ALA A 14 17.37 -4.56 17.47
C ALA A 14 16.24 -3.69 18.05
N GLY A 15 16.57 -2.78 18.95
CA GLY A 15 15.63 -1.81 19.52
C GLY A 15 15.06 -0.88 18.47
N TYR A 16 15.91 -0.37 17.58
CA TYR A 16 15.51 0.46 16.46
C TYR A 16 14.54 -0.28 15.52
N ARG A 17 14.87 -1.49 15.12
CA ARG A 17 14.01 -2.30 14.24
C ARG A 17 12.64 -2.56 14.86
N ARG A 18 12.57 -2.84 16.16
CA ARG A 18 11.30 -3.04 16.87
C ARG A 18 10.46 -1.78 16.89
N LEU A 19 11.10 -0.63 17.13
CA LEU A 19 10.41 0.66 17.13
C LEU A 19 9.85 0.99 15.76
N VAL A 20 10.67 0.90 14.72
CA VAL A 20 10.27 1.19 13.34
C VAL A 20 9.15 0.24 12.89
N SER A 21 9.29 -1.06 13.12
CA SER A 21 8.24 -2.03 12.77
C SER A 21 6.93 -1.78 13.51
N GLY A 22 7.00 -1.36 14.77
CA GLY A 22 5.81 -0.98 15.53
C GLY A 22 5.12 0.26 14.97
N LEU A 23 5.89 1.27 14.58
CA LEU A 23 5.38 2.49 13.96
C LEU A 23 4.80 2.20 12.58
N GLU A 24 5.47 1.40 11.76
CA GLU A 24 4.99 1.00 10.44
C GLU A 24 3.64 0.27 10.52
N ARG A 25 3.48 -0.65 11.46
CA ARG A 25 2.20 -1.34 11.68
C ARG A 25 1.08 -0.38 12.05
N ARG A 26 1.37 0.64 12.87
CA ARG A 26 0.39 1.66 13.25
C ARG A 26 0.10 2.65 12.12
N ALA A 27 1.01 2.80 11.18
CA ALA A 27 0.89 3.69 10.04
C ALA A 27 0.17 3.04 8.85
N ILE A 28 -0.29 1.80 8.97
CA ILE A 28 -1.08 1.13 7.93
C ILE A 28 -2.32 1.96 7.59
N ILE A 29 -2.54 2.16 6.31
CA ILE A 29 -3.70 2.88 5.80
C ILE A 29 -4.85 1.90 5.63
N GLY A 30 -5.93 2.13 6.35
CA GLY A 30 -7.17 1.37 6.23
C GLY A 30 -8.33 2.25 5.75
N PRO A 31 -9.52 1.66 5.52
CA PRO A 31 -10.67 2.42 5.01
C PRO A 31 -11.15 3.52 5.96
N GLU A 32 -10.92 3.37 7.26
CA GLU A 32 -11.30 4.37 8.27
C GLU A 32 -10.25 5.45 8.50
N SER A 33 -9.06 5.29 7.95
CA SER A 33 -8.00 6.29 8.08
C SER A 33 -8.30 7.53 7.24
N ARG A 34 -7.68 8.65 7.61
CA ARG A 34 -7.82 9.90 6.86
C ARG A 34 -7.37 9.74 5.40
N GLU A 35 -6.27 9.05 5.21
CA GLU A 35 -5.71 8.76 3.89
C GLU A 35 -6.60 7.80 3.11
N GLY A 36 -7.14 6.77 3.76
CA GLY A 36 -8.03 5.80 3.13
C GLY A 36 -9.33 6.42 2.62
N LYS A 37 -9.83 7.44 3.30
CA LYS A 37 -11.05 8.15 2.89
C LYS A 37 -10.91 8.98 1.62
N ARG A 38 -9.69 9.21 1.15
CA ARG A 38 -9.44 9.90 -0.12
C ARG A 38 -9.70 9.00 -1.32
N PHE A 39 -9.64 7.68 -1.14
CA PHE A 39 -9.92 6.74 -2.23
C PHE A 39 -11.40 6.78 -2.61
N GLY A 40 -11.68 6.61 -3.88
CA GLY A 40 -13.06 6.55 -4.36
C GLY A 40 -13.85 5.41 -3.73
N GLN A 41 -13.19 4.28 -3.50
CA GLN A 41 -13.69 3.15 -2.72
C GLN A 41 -12.54 2.47 -2.00
N PHE A 42 -12.76 2.12 -0.75
CA PHE A 42 -11.78 1.36 0.05
C PHE A 42 -12.55 0.36 0.92
N GLY A 43 -12.50 -0.91 0.56
CA GLY A 43 -13.31 -1.95 1.15
C GLY A 43 -12.91 -2.33 2.58
N GLN A 44 -13.84 -2.91 3.30
CA GLN A 44 -13.64 -3.43 4.65
C GLN A 44 -12.57 -4.52 4.65
N GLY A 45 -11.70 -4.49 5.66
CA GLY A 45 -10.63 -5.45 5.81
C GLY A 45 -9.43 -5.24 4.88
N SER A 46 -9.47 -4.20 4.04
CA SER A 46 -8.35 -3.85 3.16
C SER A 46 -7.37 -2.92 3.85
N ALA A 47 -6.13 -2.97 3.44
CA ALA A 47 -5.08 -2.13 4.01
C ALA A 47 -3.96 -1.86 3.00
N ILE A 48 -3.32 -0.71 3.15
CA ILE A 48 -2.11 -0.35 2.41
C ILE A 48 -0.97 -0.23 3.42
N GLY A 49 0.12 -0.94 3.17
CA GLY A 49 1.32 -0.89 4.00
C GLY A 49 2.03 0.46 3.91
N TRP A 50 2.67 0.85 4.97
CA TRP A 50 3.46 2.08 5.05
C TRP A 50 4.96 1.78 4.98
N PRO A 51 5.77 2.63 4.38
CA PRO A 51 5.36 3.82 3.62
C PRO A 51 4.76 3.47 2.27
N MET A 52 3.82 4.30 1.84
CA MET A 52 3.28 4.23 0.50
C MET A 52 4.27 4.88 -0.48
N GLY A 53 4.31 4.40 -1.71
CA GLY A 53 5.00 5.07 -2.80
C GLY A 53 4.29 6.36 -3.20
N ALA A 54 4.69 6.94 -4.31
CA ALA A 54 3.98 8.09 -4.83
C ALA A 54 2.51 7.75 -5.09
N GLY A 55 1.62 8.65 -4.77
CA GLY A 55 0.19 8.43 -4.98
C GLY A 55 -0.53 9.75 -5.25
N PHE A 56 -1.36 9.76 -6.27
CA PHE A 56 -2.27 10.86 -6.55
C PHE A 56 -3.48 10.34 -7.35
N GLY A 57 -4.56 11.13 -7.34
CA GLY A 57 -5.79 10.73 -8.00
C GLY A 57 -6.53 9.62 -7.25
N GLU A 58 -6.45 9.59 -5.93
CA GLU A 58 -7.01 8.54 -5.08
C GLU A 58 -8.53 8.42 -5.26
N GLU A 59 -9.21 9.53 -5.53
CA GLU A 59 -10.65 9.55 -5.82
C GLU A 59 -11.06 8.69 -7.03
N TRP A 60 -10.11 8.41 -7.91
CA TRP A 60 -10.30 7.58 -9.10
C TRP A 60 -9.79 6.14 -8.93
N ILE A 61 -9.41 5.77 -7.71
CA ILE A 61 -8.88 4.46 -7.37
C ILE A 61 -9.87 3.76 -6.43
N TRP A 62 -10.32 2.58 -6.84
CA TRP A 62 -11.21 1.74 -6.05
C TRP A 62 -10.49 0.49 -5.60
N ILE A 63 -10.55 0.22 -4.30
CA ILE A 63 -9.97 -0.96 -3.67
C ILE A 63 -11.12 -1.77 -3.06
N GLY A 64 -11.20 -3.04 -3.40
CA GLY A 64 -12.20 -3.95 -2.90
C GLY A 64 -11.98 -4.33 -1.43
N LYS A 65 -12.68 -5.37 -0.99
CA LYS A 65 -12.64 -5.88 0.38
C LYS A 65 -11.48 -6.85 0.57
N GLU A 66 -10.96 -6.90 1.78
CA GLU A 66 -9.95 -7.89 2.18
C GLU A 66 -8.72 -7.92 1.25
N THR A 67 -8.39 -6.76 0.68
CA THR A 67 -7.25 -6.59 -0.23
C THR A 67 -6.10 -5.93 0.51
N MET A 68 -4.93 -6.53 0.37
CA MET A 68 -3.71 -6.06 0.98
C MET A 68 -2.77 -5.49 -0.08
N VAL A 69 -2.36 -4.26 0.11
CA VAL A 69 -1.37 -3.59 -0.73
C VAL A 69 -0.08 -3.43 0.06
N GLY A 70 1.01 -3.95 -0.44
CA GLY A 70 2.31 -3.92 0.23
C GLY A 70 2.86 -2.50 0.41
N ALA A 71 3.88 -2.38 1.25
CA ALA A 71 4.60 -1.13 1.42
C ALA A 71 5.34 -0.71 0.13
N HIS A 72 5.61 0.56 -0.02
CA HIS A 72 6.30 1.14 -1.17
C HIS A 72 5.59 0.92 -2.51
N VAL A 73 4.31 0.62 -2.49
CA VAL A 73 3.50 0.52 -3.72
C VAL A 73 3.07 1.91 -4.16
N THR A 74 3.21 2.17 -5.45
CA THR A 74 2.71 3.38 -6.09
C THR A 74 1.31 3.09 -6.64
N LEU A 75 0.34 3.89 -6.23
CA LEU A 75 -1.02 3.85 -6.76
C LEU A 75 -1.36 5.24 -7.28
N SER A 76 -1.59 5.36 -8.58
CA SER A 76 -1.87 6.66 -9.16
C SER A 76 -2.88 6.55 -10.29
N ALA A 77 -3.73 7.56 -10.38
CA ALA A 77 -4.63 7.77 -11.51
C ALA A 77 -4.31 9.11 -12.16
N GLY A 78 -3.98 9.07 -13.46
CA GLY A 78 -3.58 10.24 -14.22
C GLY A 78 -2.08 10.56 -14.13
N MET A 79 -1.72 11.75 -14.59
CA MET A 79 -0.35 12.23 -14.69
C MET A 79 0.06 13.13 -13.52
N GLY A 80 -0.89 13.59 -12.75
CA GLY A 80 -0.64 14.48 -11.62
C GLY A 80 -1.88 14.72 -10.77
N PRO A 81 -1.69 15.37 -9.60
CA PRO A 81 -2.79 15.67 -8.70
C PRO A 81 -3.83 16.59 -9.35
N GLY A 82 -5.11 16.37 -9.04
CA GLY A 82 -6.20 17.23 -9.48
C GLY A 82 -6.59 17.08 -10.96
N GLN A 83 -5.98 16.13 -11.66
CA GLN A 83 -6.39 15.84 -13.04
C GLN A 83 -7.78 15.20 -13.06
N GLU A 84 -8.66 15.71 -13.90
CA GLU A 84 -9.96 15.11 -14.15
C GLU A 84 -9.83 13.96 -15.14
N MET A 85 -10.39 12.81 -14.76
CA MET A 85 -10.24 11.58 -15.54
C MET A 85 -11.53 11.30 -16.34
N LEU A 86 -11.38 10.58 -17.44
CA LEU A 86 -12.51 10.24 -18.33
C LEU A 86 -13.29 9.01 -17.89
N SER A 87 -12.70 8.16 -17.04
CA SER A 87 -13.37 6.97 -16.51
C SER A 87 -13.30 6.95 -14.99
N ASN A 88 -14.30 6.35 -14.35
CA ASN A 88 -14.35 6.21 -12.91
C ASN A 88 -14.89 4.82 -12.53
N PRO A 89 -14.09 3.95 -11.92
CA PRO A 89 -12.69 4.21 -11.56
C PRO A 89 -11.73 4.16 -12.73
N VAL A 90 -10.57 4.77 -12.55
CA VAL A 90 -9.43 4.60 -13.46
C VAL A 90 -8.64 3.37 -13.08
N VAL A 91 -8.44 3.15 -11.80
CA VAL A 91 -7.78 1.96 -11.26
C VAL A 91 -8.77 1.23 -10.35
N ARG A 92 -9.05 -0.01 -10.64
CA ARG A 92 -9.86 -0.88 -9.80
C ARG A 92 -9.05 -2.10 -9.38
N ILE A 93 -8.99 -2.33 -8.09
CA ILE A 93 -8.43 -3.54 -7.50
C ILE A 93 -9.58 -4.27 -6.81
N GLY A 94 -9.78 -5.53 -7.17
CA GLY A 94 -10.90 -6.33 -6.67
C GLY A 94 -10.75 -6.76 -5.21
N ASP A 95 -11.56 -7.76 -4.84
CA ASP A 95 -11.58 -8.30 -3.49
C ASP A 95 -10.50 -9.38 -3.30
N ARG A 96 -10.02 -9.53 -2.08
CA ARG A 96 -9.09 -10.59 -1.68
C ARG A 96 -7.82 -10.64 -2.55
N CYS A 97 -7.32 -9.47 -2.93
CA CYS A 97 -6.09 -9.33 -3.70
C CYS A 97 -4.89 -9.12 -2.77
N LEU A 98 -3.73 -9.47 -3.26
CA LEU A 98 -2.45 -9.14 -2.63
C LEU A 98 -1.55 -8.48 -3.67
N ILE A 99 -1.27 -7.21 -3.47
CA ILE A 99 -0.34 -6.46 -4.33
C ILE A 99 1.02 -6.43 -3.64
N GLY A 100 2.01 -7.02 -4.27
CA GLY A 100 3.33 -7.16 -3.69
C GLY A 100 4.07 -5.83 -3.49
N ARG A 101 4.93 -5.82 -2.48
CA ARG A 101 5.74 -4.65 -2.10
C ARG A 101 6.51 -4.07 -3.28
N GLY A 102 6.58 -2.76 -3.36
CA GLY A 102 7.36 -2.03 -4.36
C GLY A 102 6.76 -2.02 -5.76
N SER A 103 5.55 -2.55 -5.94
CA SER A 103 4.86 -2.54 -7.23
C SER A 103 4.34 -1.16 -7.58
N SER A 104 4.11 -0.92 -8.86
CA SER A 104 3.54 0.32 -9.36
C SER A 104 2.31 0.05 -10.21
N ILE A 105 1.19 0.61 -9.82
CA ILE A 105 -0.07 0.57 -10.57
C ILE A 105 -0.43 2.01 -10.91
N ILE A 106 -0.19 2.40 -12.14
CA ILE A 106 -0.38 3.76 -12.60
C ILE A 106 -1.34 3.72 -13.79
N GLY A 107 -2.56 4.12 -13.56
CA GLY A 107 -3.62 4.12 -14.58
C GLY A 107 -3.78 5.48 -15.22
N HIS A 108 -3.90 5.50 -16.55
CA HIS A 108 -4.21 6.71 -17.30
C HIS A 108 -5.60 6.66 -17.93
N TRP A 109 -6.04 5.49 -18.28
CA TRP A 109 -7.38 5.27 -18.85
C TRP A 109 -8.20 4.31 -17.99
N SER A 110 -7.77 3.05 -17.92
CA SER A 110 -8.44 2.01 -17.14
C SER A 110 -7.47 0.87 -16.82
N ILE A 111 -7.36 0.53 -15.54
CA ILE A 111 -6.73 -0.70 -15.06
C ILE A 111 -7.76 -1.40 -14.18
N ASP A 112 -8.10 -2.63 -14.54
CA ASP A 112 -9.01 -3.47 -13.77
C ASP A 112 -8.28 -4.75 -13.33
N ILE A 113 -8.05 -4.86 -12.04
CA ILE A 113 -7.50 -6.05 -11.40
C ILE A 113 -8.67 -6.77 -10.74
N GLY A 114 -8.97 -7.98 -11.21
CA GLY A 114 -10.09 -8.78 -10.71
C GLY A 114 -9.89 -9.25 -9.27
N ASP A 115 -10.82 -10.07 -8.80
CA ASP A 115 -10.74 -10.63 -7.45
C ASP A 115 -9.69 -11.74 -7.36
N ASP A 116 -9.20 -11.99 -6.15
CA ASP A 116 -8.29 -13.10 -5.85
C ASP A 116 -6.97 -13.07 -6.64
N VAL A 117 -6.49 -11.88 -7.00
CA VAL A 117 -5.22 -11.69 -7.73
C VAL A 117 -4.08 -11.47 -6.75
N PHE A 118 -3.04 -12.28 -6.89
CA PHE A 118 -1.80 -12.12 -6.13
C PHE A 118 -0.68 -11.75 -7.07
N THR A 119 -0.04 -10.63 -6.81
CA THR A 119 1.15 -10.20 -7.57
C THR A 119 2.42 -10.49 -6.77
N GLY A 120 3.52 -10.71 -7.49
CA GLY A 120 4.82 -10.69 -6.87
C GLY A 120 5.24 -9.28 -6.43
N MET A 121 6.43 -9.16 -5.90
CA MET A 121 7.03 -7.86 -5.58
C MET A 121 7.54 -7.17 -6.84
N ASN A 122 7.58 -5.82 -6.81
CA ASN A 122 8.14 -5.00 -7.89
C ASN A 122 7.51 -5.30 -9.26
N VAL A 123 6.20 -5.40 -9.31
CA VAL A 123 5.42 -5.54 -10.56
C VAL A 123 5.04 -4.16 -11.06
N TYR A 124 5.26 -3.93 -12.37
CA TYR A 124 4.99 -2.64 -13.02
C TYR A 124 4.07 -2.81 -14.22
#